data_054a5c9b9edb18a5373c88c540d39a47
#
_entry.id   054a5c9b9edb18a5373c88c540d39a47
#
_cell.length_a   1.000
_cell.length_b   1.000
_cell.length_c   1.000
_cell.angle_alpha   90.00
_cell.angle_beta   90.00
_cell.angle_gamma   90.00
#
_symmetry.space_group_name_H-M   'P 1'
#
loop_
_entity.id
_entity.type
_entity.pdbx_description
1 polymer ?
#
loop_
_entity_poly.entity_id
_entity_poly.type
_entity_poly.pdbx_seq_one_letter_code
_entity_poly.pdbx_strand_id
1 'polypeptide(L)'
;MATEKTSTEATEEATVSLQRSIYDPGYVNAMSHFYRGEMGRIMVWRQRLDITTNWAITSSTAIITIAFSTRGVPHIIFFFNLAIVWVMLWIEARRYRFYDAFRARLRMLEAHFLVPMVMENRDLLQGEWKKLVCEDLILPCFKISKLEAIGRRLKRNYIFIFILIMVAWVTKIFLHGEHAMDSVGGFYRSLRVGTIPSWLVAFIFVGTLVSVITITIYVSKKTSGEISEFGTHRSLWRI
;
A
#
# COMPACT_ATOMS: atom_id res chain seq x y z
N MET A 1 -52.79 -7.61 21.49
CA MET A 1 -52.98 -6.19 21.14
C MET A 1 -52.29 -5.21 22.07
N ALA A 2 -52.09 -5.48 23.37
CA ALA A 2 -51.36 -4.63 24.30
C ALA A 2 -49.83 -4.75 24.17
N THR A 3 -49.29 -5.93 23.89
CA THR A 3 -47.87 -6.22 23.76
C THR A 3 -47.21 -5.63 22.48
N GLU A 4 -47.97 -5.43 21.43
CA GLU A 4 -47.49 -4.91 20.15
C GLU A 4 -47.34 -3.37 20.19
N LYS A 5 -48.23 -2.67 20.95
CA LYS A 5 -48.12 -1.23 21.17
C LYS A 5 -46.88 -0.86 21.99
N THR A 6 -46.54 -1.63 23.02
CA THR A 6 -45.37 -1.38 23.90
C THR A 6 -44.07 -1.57 23.14
N SER A 7 -44.02 -2.51 22.18
CA SER A 7 -42.82 -2.73 21.32
C SER A 7 -42.61 -1.59 20.32
N THR A 8 -43.68 -1.03 19.76
CA THR A 8 -43.61 0.08 18.80
C THR A 8 -43.23 1.38 19.50
N GLU A 9 -43.81 1.65 20.67
CA GLU A 9 -43.48 2.83 21.48
C GLU A 9 -42.01 2.80 21.98
N ALA A 10 -41.53 1.64 22.42
CA ALA A 10 -40.10 1.49 22.83
C ALA A 10 -39.16 1.64 21.65
N THR A 11 -39.54 1.23 20.45
CA THR A 11 -38.74 1.41 19.23
C THR A 11 -38.74 2.87 18.78
N GLU A 12 -39.85 3.56 18.92
CA GLU A 12 -40.01 4.97 18.58
C GLU A 12 -39.25 5.88 19.58
N GLU A 13 -39.35 5.60 20.89
CA GLU A 13 -38.54 6.29 21.91
C GLU A 13 -37.05 6.05 21.74
N ALA A 14 -36.61 4.85 21.41
CA ALA A 14 -35.22 4.54 21.10
C ALA A 14 -34.70 5.27 19.85
N THR A 15 -35.53 5.37 18.81
CA THR A 15 -35.18 6.15 17.60
C THR A 15 -35.14 7.65 17.87
N VAL A 16 -36.04 8.19 18.65
CA VAL A 16 -36.06 9.62 19.06
C VAL A 16 -34.89 9.96 19.97
N SER A 17 -34.50 9.08 20.89
CA SER A 17 -33.36 9.27 21.78
C SER A 17 -32.03 9.19 20.99
N LEU A 18 -31.92 8.28 20.02
CA LEU A 18 -30.77 8.19 19.11
C LEU A 18 -30.68 9.43 18.20
N GLN A 19 -31.79 9.97 17.75
CA GLN A 19 -31.82 11.20 16.95
C GLN A 19 -31.40 12.43 17.76
N ARG A 20 -31.78 12.54 19.03
CA ARG A 20 -31.32 13.62 19.91
C ARG A 20 -29.82 13.62 20.11
N SER A 21 -29.19 12.45 20.24
CA SER A 21 -27.76 12.36 20.53
C SER A 21 -26.86 12.82 19.37
N ILE A 22 -27.33 12.69 18.12
CA ILE A 22 -26.53 13.02 16.91
C ILE A 22 -26.44 14.55 16.68
N TYR A 23 -27.43 15.30 17.17
CA TYR A 23 -27.46 16.77 17.12
C TYR A 23 -27.04 17.43 18.43
N ASP A 24 -26.69 16.61 19.43
CA ASP A 24 -26.08 17.15 20.65
C ASP A 24 -24.73 17.80 20.27
N PRO A 25 -24.53 19.09 20.53
CA PRO A 25 -23.26 19.78 20.25
C PRO A 25 -22.07 19.09 20.89
N GLY A 26 -22.26 18.46 22.07
CA GLY A 26 -21.23 17.68 22.75
C GLY A 26 -20.80 16.46 21.95
N TYR A 27 -21.74 15.70 21.39
CA TYR A 27 -21.47 14.54 20.54
C TYR A 27 -20.76 14.93 19.26
N VAL A 28 -21.28 15.95 18.55
CA VAL A 28 -20.68 16.46 17.30
C VAL A 28 -19.25 16.93 17.54
N ASN A 29 -18.99 17.64 18.65
CA ASN A 29 -17.67 18.09 19.01
C ASN A 29 -16.72 16.91 19.30
N ALA A 30 -17.16 15.94 20.10
CA ALA A 30 -16.39 14.73 20.40
C ALA A 30 -16.03 13.93 19.12
N MET A 31 -16.99 13.74 18.22
CA MET A 31 -16.77 13.05 16.95
C MET A 31 -15.85 13.83 16.00
N SER A 32 -15.92 15.16 16.02
CA SER A 32 -15.02 16.02 15.25
C SER A 32 -13.57 15.93 15.76
N HIS A 33 -13.39 15.87 17.07
CA HIS A 33 -12.06 15.65 17.68
C HIS A 33 -11.54 14.25 17.38
N PHE A 34 -12.38 13.24 17.44
CA PHE A 34 -12.04 11.86 17.08
C PHE A 34 -11.61 11.75 15.61
N TYR A 35 -12.38 12.35 14.70
CA TYR A 35 -12.06 12.40 13.27
C TYR A 35 -10.69 13.06 13.01
N ARG A 36 -10.43 14.21 13.66
CA ARG A 36 -9.12 14.88 13.55
C ARG A 36 -7.97 14.00 14.07
N GLY A 37 -8.18 13.27 15.14
CA GLY A 37 -7.21 12.32 15.68
C GLY A 37 -6.90 11.18 14.70
N GLU A 38 -7.94 10.58 14.08
CA GLU A 38 -7.77 9.52 13.08
C GLU A 38 -7.09 10.06 11.81
N MET A 39 -7.45 11.26 11.36
CA MET A 39 -6.80 11.91 10.21
C MET A 39 -5.31 12.16 10.49
N GLY A 40 -4.96 12.66 11.67
CA GLY A 40 -3.56 12.85 12.09
C GLY A 40 -2.78 11.54 12.07
N ARG A 41 -3.37 10.45 12.58
CA ARG A 41 -2.78 9.11 12.56
C ARG A 41 -2.50 8.61 11.14
N ILE A 42 -3.43 8.78 10.22
CA ILE A 42 -3.27 8.41 8.81
C ILE A 42 -2.15 9.21 8.15
N MET A 43 -2.07 10.51 8.40
CA MET A 43 -1.00 11.35 7.85
C MET A 43 0.39 10.89 8.30
N VAL A 44 0.55 10.51 9.58
CA VAL A 44 1.81 9.95 10.09
C VAL A 44 2.17 8.63 9.40
N TRP A 45 1.21 7.73 9.20
CA TRP A 45 1.46 6.47 8.50
C TRP A 45 1.80 6.69 7.03
N ARG A 46 1.13 7.63 6.35
CA ARG A 46 1.45 8.02 4.97
C ARG A 46 2.89 8.54 4.87
N GLN A 47 3.26 9.46 5.75
CA GLN A 47 4.63 10.00 5.78
C GLN A 47 5.68 8.90 5.98
N ARG A 48 5.43 7.91 6.86
CA ARG A 48 6.32 6.76 7.06
C ARG A 48 6.48 5.90 5.80
N LEU A 49 5.45 5.77 4.96
CA LEU A 49 5.53 5.08 3.68
C LEU A 49 6.42 5.87 2.71
N ASP A 50 6.18 7.17 2.56
CA ASP A 50 6.94 8.03 1.65
C ASP A 50 8.43 8.07 2.03
N ILE A 51 8.75 8.15 3.32
CA ILE A 51 10.14 8.07 3.81
C ILE A 51 10.81 6.75 3.39
N THR A 52 10.12 5.60 3.49
CA THR A 52 10.70 4.31 3.12
C THR A 52 10.97 4.23 1.63
N THR A 53 10.05 4.70 0.80
CA THR A 53 10.23 4.78 -0.65
C THR A 53 11.42 5.70 -1.00
N ASN A 54 11.54 6.86 -0.36
CA ASN A 54 12.65 7.78 -0.57
C ASN A 54 14.01 7.13 -0.24
N TRP A 55 14.10 6.40 0.87
CA TRP A 55 15.31 5.64 1.21
C TRP A 55 15.63 4.56 0.18
N ALA A 56 14.63 3.85 -0.35
CA ALA A 56 14.85 2.86 -1.40
C ALA A 56 15.41 3.50 -2.68
N ILE A 57 14.89 4.65 -3.08
CA ILE A 57 15.38 5.40 -4.26
C ILE A 57 16.80 5.91 -4.00
N THR A 58 17.03 6.59 -2.88
CA THR A 58 18.33 7.21 -2.57
C THR A 58 19.43 6.17 -2.45
N SER A 59 19.19 5.06 -1.74
CA SER A 59 20.19 3.99 -1.61
C SER A 59 20.48 3.32 -2.97
N SER A 60 19.45 3.07 -3.78
CA SER A 60 19.63 2.49 -5.11
C SER A 60 20.42 3.42 -6.03
N THR A 61 20.11 4.71 -6.03
CA THR A 61 20.85 5.71 -6.84
C THR A 61 22.31 5.79 -6.40
N ALA A 62 22.58 5.82 -5.09
CA ALA A 62 23.95 5.86 -4.57
C ALA A 62 24.74 4.62 -5.01
N ILE A 63 24.17 3.42 -4.91
CA ILE A 63 24.82 2.18 -5.32
C ILE A 63 25.07 2.17 -6.84
N ILE A 64 24.11 2.60 -7.64
CA ILE A 64 24.27 2.72 -9.11
C ILE A 64 25.39 3.69 -9.43
N THR A 65 25.44 4.86 -8.79
CA THR A 65 26.49 5.86 -8.99
C THR A 65 27.87 5.28 -8.68
N ILE A 66 28.04 4.61 -7.55
CA ILE A 66 29.30 3.95 -7.18
C ILE A 66 29.67 2.87 -8.21
N ALA A 67 28.71 2.07 -8.65
CA ALA A 67 28.94 1.01 -9.62
C ALA A 67 29.49 1.55 -10.95
N PHE A 68 29.05 2.71 -11.40
CA PHE A 68 29.50 3.30 -12.66
C PHE A 68 30.70 4.22 -12.52
N SER A 69 30.94 4.83 -11.36
CA SER A 69 32.08 5.71 -11.12
C SER A 69 33.43 4.98 -11.17
N THR A 70 33.45 3.70 -10.80
CA THR A 70 34.68 2.92 -10.68
C THR A 70 34.63 1.65 -11.53
N ARG A 71 35.53 1.53 -12.50
CA ARG A 71 35.61 0.33 -13.38
C ARG A 71 35.83 -0.97 -12.62
N GLY A 72 36.62 -0.93 -11.55
CA GLY A 72 36.98 -2.10 -10.73
C GLY A 72 35.85 -2.65 -9.85
N VAL A 73 34.71 -1.94 -9.70
CA VAL A 73 33.58 -2.43 -8.92
C VAL A 73 32.85 -3.51 -9.71
N PRO A 74 32.82 -4.77 -9.20
CA PRO A 74 32.16 -5.86 -9.90
C PRO A 74 30.63 -5.67 -9.89
N HIS A 75 29.97 -6.17 -10.93
CA HIS A 75 28.51 -6.06 -11.08
C HIS A 75 27.70 -6.77 -9.97
N ILE A 76 28.33 -7.58 -9.12
CA ILE A 76 27.69 -8.22 -7.95
C ILE A 76 27.11 -7.19 -6.95
N ILE A 77 27.58 -5.92 -6.97
CA ILE A 77 27.04 -4.86 -6.11
C ILE A 77 25.52 -4.67 -6.32
N PHE A 78 25.02 -4.96 -7.52
CA PHE A 78 23.58 -4.90 -7.81
C PHE A 78 22.79 -5.98 -7.09
N PHE A 79 23.40 -7.11 -6.72
CA PHE A 79 22.78 -8.11 -5.85
C PHE A 79 22.43 -7.53 -4.48
N PHE A 80 23.36 -6.81 -3.87
CA PHE A 80 23.11 -6.13 -2.60
C PHE A 80 22.04 -5.03 -2.74
N ASN A 81 22.05 -4.31 -3.86
CA ASN A 81 21.01 -3.33 -4.16
C ASN A 81 19.63 -3.98 -4.25
N LEU A 82 19.49 -5.10 -4.96
CA LEU A 82 18.25 -5.86 -5.02
C LEU A 82 17.79 -6.33 -3.63
N ALA A 83 18.72 -6.84 -2.81
CA ALA A 83 18.40 -7.28 -1.46
C ALA A 83 17.86 -6.11 -0.59
N ILE A 84 18.50 -4.96 -0.65
CA ILE A 84 18.06 -3.74 0.06
C ILE A 84 16.65 -3.34 -0.39
N VAL A 85 16.39 -3.30 -1.70
CA VAL A 85 15.08 -2.90 -2.23
C VAL A 85 13.99 -3.90 -1.85
N TRP A 86 14.28 -5.22 -1.85
CA TRP A 86 13.34 -6.23 -1.35
C TRP A 86 13.01 -6.05 0.13
N VAL A 87 14.01 -5.77 0.97
CA VAL A 87 13.82 -5.50 2.40
C VAL A 87 12.97 -4.23 2.59
N MET A 88 13.27 -3.16 1.85
CA MET A 88 12.49 -1.91 1.92
C MET A 88 11.05 -2.11 1.48
N LEU A 89 10.81 -2.86 0.40
CA LEU A 89 9.46 -3.22 -0.06
C LEU A 89 8.69 -4.02 1.02
N TRP A 90 9.36 -4.98 1.67
CA TRP A 90 8.75 -5.77 2.74
C TRP A 90 8.37 -4.91 3.97
N ILE A 91 9.27 -4.02 4.40
CA ILE A 91 9.02 -3.08 5.50
C ILE A 91 7.84 -2.16 5.14
N GLU A 92 7.83 -1.62 3.93
CA GLU A 92 6.79 -0.72 3.45
C GLU A 92 5.43 -1.42 3.31
N ALA A 93 5.41 -2.65 2.80
CA ALA A 93 4.18 -3.45 2.72
C ALA A 93 3.58 -3.72 4.10
N ARG A 94 4.42 -3.98 5.13
CA ARG A 94 3.96 -4.13 6.51
C ARG A 94 3.33 -2.84 7.03
N ARG A 95 3.96 -1.70 6.81
CA ARG A 95 3.44 -0.36 7.18
C ARG A 95 2.17 -0.01 6.42
N TYR A 96 2.08 -0.39 5.15
CA TYR A 96 0.91 -0.15 4.32
C TYR A 96 -0.34 -0.85 4.84
N ARG A 97 -0.23 -2.03 5.46
CA ARG A 97 -1.37 -2.73 6.08
C ARG A 97 -1.96 -1.93 7.25
N PHE A 98 -1.12 -1.29 8.06
CA PHE A 98 -1.60 -0.40 9.13
C PHE A 98 -2.27 0.85 8.55
N TYR A 99 -1.64 1.47 7.56
CA TYR A 99 -2.22 2.61 6.86
C TYR A 99 -3.60 2.28 6.27
N ASP A 100 -3.75 1.13 5.62
CA ASP A 100 -5.00 0.68 5.00
C ASP A 100 -6.10 0.44 6.05
N ALA A 101 -5.78 -0.17 7.19
CA ALA A 101 -6.72 -0.40 8.28
C ALA A 101 -7.28 0.93 8.84
N PHE A 102 -6.41 1.90 9.15
CA PHE A 102 -6.85 3.22 9.64
C PHE A 102 -7.60 4.01 8.57
N ARG A 103 -7.18 3.92 7.29
CA ARG A 103 -7.88 4.54 6.17
C ARG A 103 -9.30 3.99 6.00
N ALA A 104 -9.50 2.68 6.15
CA ALA A 104 -10.82 2.07 6.05
C ALA A 104 -11.78 2.63 7.14
N ARG A 105 -11.30 2.79 8.38
CA ARG A 105 -12.07 3.41 9.46
C ARG A 105 -12.41 4.87 9.18
N LEU A 106 -11.44 5.65 8.70
CA LEU A 106 -11.68 7.05 8.34
C LEU A 106 -12.75 7.18 7.26
N ARG A 107 -12.72 6.32 6.24
CA ARG A 107 -13.72 6.30 5.17
C ARG A 107 -15.13 6.00 5.69
N MET A 108 -15.25 5.12 6.68
CA MET A 108 -16.54 4.89 7.34
C MET A 108 -17.05 6.16 8.05
N LEU A 109 -16.16 6.87 8.75
CA LEU A 109 -16.52 8.14 9.41
C LEU A 109 -16.89 9.22 8.39
N GLU A 110 -16.14 9.32 7.29
CA GLU A 110 -16.47 10.25 6.20
C GLU A 110 -17.85 9.95 5.61
N ALA A 111 -18.10 8.70 5.26
CA ALA A 111 -19.35 8.30 4.59
C ALA A 111 -20.59 8.42 5.49
N HIS A 112 -20.46 8.09 6.78
CA HIS A 112 -21.61 7.94 7.67
C HIS A 112 -21.73 9.03 8.75
N PHE A 113 -20.74 9.89 8.89
CA PHE A 113 -20.78 11.02 9.81
C PHE A 113 -20.67 12.35 9.09
N LEU A 114 -19.61 12.56 8.26
CA LEU A 114 -19.38 13.84 7.61
C LEU A 114 -20.35 14.08 6.44
N VAL A 115 -20.55 13.10 5.55
CA VAL A 115 -21.44 13.25 4.39
C VAL A 115 -22.85 13.60 4.82
N PRO A 116 -23.50 12.89 5.77
CA PRO A 116 -24.83 13.27 6.26
C PRO A 116 -24.88 14.68 6.88
N MET A 117 -23.83 15.08 7.59
CA MET A 117 -23.75 16.44 8.14
C MET A 117 -23.67 17.52 7.07
N VAL A 118 -22.85 17.28 6.03
CA VAL A 118 -22.69 18.24 4.91
C VAL A 118 -23.95 18.33 4.06
N MET A 119 -24.65 17.20 3.90
CA MET A 119 -25.89 17.16 3.11
C MET A 119 -27.14 17.55 3.92
N GLU A 120 -27.02 17.75 5.23
CA GLU A 120 -28.12 18.01 6.17
C GLU A 120 -29.24 16.94 6.10
N ASN A 121 -28.87 15.73 5.63
CA ASN A 121 -29.81 14.63 5.41
C ASN A 121 -29.69 13.59 6.52
N ARG A 122 -30.78 13.47 7.33
CA ARG A 122 -30.84 12.58 8.49
C ARG A 122 -30.92 11.12 8.15
N ASP A 123 -31.52 10.78 7.02
CA ASP A 123 -31.78 9.38 6.65
C ASP A 123 -30.47 8.64 6.32
N LEU A 124 -29.42 9.37 5.93
CA LEU A 124 -28.09 8.82 5.65
C LEU A 124 -27.30 8.40 6.91
N LEU A 125 -27.77 8.80 8.11
CA LEU A 125 -27.15 8.43 9.39
C LEU A 125 -27.57 7.04 9.89
N GLN A 126 -28.51 6.41 9.23
CA GLN A 126 -29.02 5.10 9.62
C GLN A 126 -28.04 3.99 9.27
N GLY A 127 -27.96 2.97 10.09
CA GLY A 127 -27.17 1.78 9.87
C GLY A 127 -26.21 1.40 11.02
N GLU A 128 -25.68 0.19 10.95
CA GLU A 128 -24.80 -0.38 11.98
C GLU A 128 -23.35 0.14 11.95
N TRP A 129 -23.05 1.21 11.20
CA TRP A 129 -21.70 1.72 11.05
C TRP A 129 -21.02 2.07 12.39
N LYS A 130 -21.78 2.55 13.38
CA LYS A 130 -21.25 2.86 14.72
C LYS A 130 -20.73 1.59 15.39
N LYS A 131 -21.46 0.48 15.26
CA LYS A 131 -21.05 -0.84 15.76
C LYS A 131 -19.77 -1.30 15.06
N LEU A 132 -19.70 -1.19 13.73
CA LEU A 132 -18.52 -1.56 12.96
C LEU A 132 -17.30 -0.72 13.33
N VAL A 133 -17.46 0.58 13.57
CA VAL A 133 -16.38 1.45 14.05
C VAL A 133 -15.95 1.06 15.46
N CYS A 134 -16.89 0.77 16.38
CA CYS A 134 -16.59 0.32 17.73
C CYS A 134 -15.86 -1.04 17.74
N GLU A 135 -16.30 -2.00 16.96
CA GLU A 135 -15.64 -3.30 16.81
C GLU A 135 -14.20 -3.13 16.31
N ASP A 136 -13.98 -2.28 15.30
CA ASP A 136 -12.65 -2.02 14.76
C ASP A 136 -11.76 -1.21 15.72
N LEU A 137 -12.34 -0.44 16.66
CA LEU A 137 -11.62 0.23 17.75
C LEU A 137 -11.19 -0.74 18.85
N ILE A 138 -12.08 -1.67 19.22
CA ILE A 138 -11.84 -2.67 20.28
C ILE A 138 -10.83 -3.70 19.77
N LEU A 139 -11.01 -4.20 18.55
CA LEU A 139 -10.19 -5.24 17.95
C LEU A 139 -9.75 -4.84 16.52
N PRO A 140 -8.68 -4.04 16.40
CA PRO A 140 -8.19 -3.61 15.08
C PRO A 140 -7.74 -4.81 14.25
N CYS A 141 -8.27 -4.95 13.03
CA CYS A 141 -7.89 -6.03 12.13
C CYS A 141 -7.37 -5.50 10.78
N PHE A 142 -6.45 -6.26 10.18
CA PHE A 142 -5.96 -5.92 8.84
C PHE A 142 -7.01 -6.27 7.78
N LYS A 143 -7.33 -5.32 6.93
CA LYS A 143 -8.30 -5.49 5.84
C LYS A 143 -7.68 -6.18 4.60
N ILE A 144 -6.36 -6.13 4.46
CA ILE A 144 -5.61 -6.70 3.33
C ILE A 144 -4.56 -7.73 3.78
N SER A 145 -4.29 -8.70 2.91
CA SER A 145 -3.26 -9.73 3.14
C SER A 145 -1.83 -9.16 2.96
N LYS A 146 -0.81 -9.90 3.44
CA LYS A 146 0.60 -9.50 3.27
C LYS A 146 0.99 -9.44 1.79
N LEU A 147 0.61 -10.44 1.00
CA LEU A 147 0.92 -10.51 -0.44
C LEU A 147 0.23 -9.38 -1.21
N GLU A 148 -0.99 -9.07 -0.87
CA GLU A 148 -1.72 -7.97 -1.47
C GLU A 148 -1.05 -6.61 -1.18
N ALA A 149 -0.61 -6.38 0.05
CA ALA A 149 0.12 -5.17 0.42
C ALA A 149 1.45 -5.04 -0.35
N ILE A 150 2.21 -6.15 -0.46
CA ILE A 150 3.45 -6.19 -1.26
C ILE A 150 3.15 -5.83 -2.72
N GLY A 151 2.16 -6.48 -3.32
CA GLY A 151 1.84 -6.25 -4.73
C GLY A 151 1.33 -4.85 -5.03
N ARG A 152 0.52 -4.25 -4.14
CA ARG A 152 0.05 -2.87 -4.28
C ARG A 152 1.23 -1.88 -4.25
N ARG A 153 2.18 -2.07 -3.31
CA ARG A 153 3.37 -1.21 -3.21
C ARG A 153 4.35 -1.45 -4.36
N LEU A 154 4.53 -2.71 -4.75
CA LEU A 154 5.34 -3.11 -5.90
C LEU A 154 4.86 -2.42 -7.18
N LYS A 155 3.57 -2.57 -7.52
CA LYS A 155 2.96 -1.98 -8.72
C LYS A 155 3.06 -0.45 -8.75
N ARG A 156 2.94 0.20 -7.59
CA ARG A 156 2.88 1.65 -7.53
C ARG A 156 4.25 2.32 -7.65
N ASN A 157 5.24 1.85 -6.90
CA ASN A 157 6.52 2.56 -6.77
C ASN A 157 7.72 1.66 -7.12
N TYR A 158 7.75 0.43 -6.60
CA TYR A 158 8.95 -0.40 -6.63
C TYR A 158 9.24 -1.03 -7.98
N ILE A 159 8.24 -1.20 -8.85
CA ILE A 159 8.45 -1.73 -10.19
C ILE A 159 9.46 -0.90 -10.98
N PHE A 160 9.39 0.42 -10.86
CA PHE A 160 10.33 1.34 -11.54
C PHE A 160 11.75 1.20 -10.98
N ILE A 161 11.89 1.03 -9.65
CA ILE A 161 13.18 0.82 -9.00
C ILE A 161 13.80 -0.50 -9.46
N PHE A 162 13.03 -1.59 -9.49
CA PHE A 162 13.50 -2.88 -9.99
C PHE A 162 13.92 -2.82 -11.45
N ILE A 163 13.12 -2.20 -12.32
CA ILE A 163 13.46 -2.01 -13.75
C ILE A 163 14.77 -1.22 -13.88
N LEU A 164 14.91 -0.11 -13.14
CA LEU A 164 16.10 0.71 -13.17
C LEU A 164 17.36 -0.09 -12.76
N ILE A 165 17.28 -0.88 -11.68
CA ILE A 165 18.38 -1.73 -11.22
C ILE A 165 18.72 -2.78 -12.28
N MET A 166 17.72 -3.42 -12.91
CA MET A 166 17.93 -4.41 -13.96
C MET A 166 18.61 -3.81 -15.19
N VAL A 167 18.15 -2.65 -15.65
CA VAL A 167 18.76 -1.94 -16.77
C VAL A 167 20.19 -1.55 -16.42
N ALA A 168 20.42 -0.97 -15.24
CA ALA A 168 21.76 -0.60 -14.78
C ALA A 168 22.69 -1.81 -14.69
N TRP A 169 22.22 -2.94 -14.18
CA TRP A 169 22.99 -4.18 -14.11
C TRP A 169 23.41 -4.68 -15.49
N VAL A 170 22.45 -4.78 -16.43
CA VAL A 170 22.74 -5.19 -17.82
C VAL A 170 23.73 -4.23 -18.47
N THR A 171 23.51 -2.92 -18.34
CA THR A 171 24.40 -1.89 -18.87
C THR A 171 25.82 -2.01 -18.30
N LYS A 172 25.95 -2.26 -16.98
CA LYS A 172 27.27 -2.47 -16.35
C LYS A 172 28.01 -3.66 -16.95
N ILE A 173 27.33 -4.76 -17.23
CA ILE A 173 27.93 -5.96 -17.84
C ILE A 173 28.40 -5.64 -19.27
N PHE A 174 27.58 -4.95 -20.07
CA PHE A 174 27.97 -4.56 -21.43
C PHE A 174 29.15 -3.59 -21.47
N LEU A 175 29.19 -2.63 -20.56
CA LEU A 175 30.26 -1.63 -20.54
C LEU A 175 31.58 -2.14 -19.97
N HIS A 176 31.56 -3.15 -19.10
CA HIS A 176 32.74 -3.57 -18.34
C HIS A 176 33.04 -5.07 -18.44
N GLY A 177 32.24 -5.85 -19.15
CA GLY A 177 32.47 -7.27 -19.42
C GLY A 177 33.42 -7.43 -20.63
N GLU A 178 34.52 -8.11 -20.45
CA GLU A 178 35.56 -8.30 -21.50
C GLU A 178 35.04 -8.95 -22.78
N HIS A 179 33.98 -9.78 -22.70
CA HIS A 179 33.45 -10.53 -23.82
C HIS A 179 31.90 -10.36 -23.99
N ALA A 180 31.30 -9.38 -23.31
CA ALA A 180 29.85 -9.27 -23.29
C ALA A 180 29.23 -8.89 -24.62
N MET A 181 29.98 -8.25 -25.50
CA MET A 181 29.54 -7.83 -26.84
C MET A 181 29.79 -8.84 -27.96
N ASP A 182 30.57 -9.90 -27.71
CA ASP A 182 31.00 -10.82 -28.78
C ASP A 182 29.89 -11.82 -29.15
N SER A 183 29.14 -12.29 -28.17
CA SER A 183 28.05 -13.25 -28.36
C SER A 183 27.21 -13.41 -27.10
N VAL A 184 26.03 -14.10 -27.22
CA VAL A 184 25.21 -14.51 -26.05
C VAL A 184 26.03 -15.35 -25.06
N GLY A 185 26.92 -16.23 -25.57
CA GLY A 185 27.84 -17.00 -24.74
C GLY A 185 28.88 -16.13 -24.02
N GLY A 186 29.35 -15.04 -24.68
CA GLY A 186 30.24 -14.05 -24.07
C GLY A 186 29.56 -13.30 -22.93
N PHE A 187 28.32 -12.85 -23.15
CA PHE A 187 27.50 -12.24 -22.08
C PHE A 187 27.34 -13.18 -20.88
N TYR A 188 27.00 -14.46 -21.11
CA TYR A 188 26.86 -15.45 -20.04
C TYR A 188 28.15 -15.67 -19.25
N ARG A 189 29.32 -15.69 -19.92
CA ARG A 189 30.63 -15.79 -19.26
C ARG A 189 30.92 -14.55 -18.41
N SER A 190 30.54 -13.37 -18.88
CA SER A 190 30.72 -12.08 -18.16
C SER A 190 29.88 -11.97 -16.88
N LEU A 191 28.87 -12.86 -16.69
CA LEU A 191 28.12 -12.94 -15.44
C LEU A 191 28.91 -13.54 -14.28
N ARG A 192 30.04 -14.25 -14.56
CA ARG A 192 30.85 -14.85 -13.53
C ARG A 192 31.57 -13.78 -12.71
N VAL A 193 31.52 -13.89 -11.37
CA VAL A 193 32.22 -13.00 -10.45
C VAL A 193 33.08 -13.84 -9.50
N GLY A 194 34.38 -13.85 -9.72
CA GLY A 194 35.30 -14.65 -8.92
C GLY A 194 34.92 -16.14 -8.90
N THR A 195 34.61 -16.66 -7.73
CA THR A 195 34.16 -18.06 -7.51
C THR A 195 32.68 -18.28 -7.78
N ILE A 196 31.87 -17.21 -7.95
CA ILE A 196 30.42 -17.31 -8.14
C ILE A 196 30.14 -17.71 -9.58
N PRO A 197 29.44 -18.83 -9.84
CA PRO A 197 29.16 -19.29 -11.20
C PRO A 197 28.10 -18.40 -11.87
N SER A 198 28.21 -18.25 -13.19
CA SER A 198 27.28 -17.43 -14.00
C SER A 198 25.82 -17.82 -13.85
N TRP A 199 25.51 -19.12 -13.72
CA TRP A 199 24.14 -19.60 -13.58
C TRP A 199 23.45 -19.10 -12.29
N LEU A 200 24.20 -18.98 -11.19
CA LEU A 200 23.66 -18.49 -9.92
C LEU A 200 23.31 -17.01 -10.01
N VAL A 201 24.20 -16.22 -10.63
CA VAL A 201 23.95 -14.78 -10.86
C VAL A 201 22.73 -14.60 -11.76
N ALA A 202 22.68 -15.31 -12.89
CA ALA A 202 21.53 -15.31 -13.80
C ALA A 202 20.22 -15.71 -13.06
N PHE A 203 20.27 -16.77 -12.27
CA PHE A 203 19.11 -17.27 -11.50
C PHE A 203 18.55 -16.21 -10.55
N ILE A 204 19.40 -15.48 -9.82
CA ILE A 204 18.98 -14.44 -8.88
C ILE A 204 18.29 -13.29 -9.61
N PHE A 205 18.89 -12.80 -10.70
CA PHE A 205 18.34 -11.64 -11.43
C PHE A 205 17.07 -12.01 -12.21
N VAL A 206 17.08 -13.15 -12.93
CA VAL A 206 15.89 -13.64 -13.65
C VAL A 206 14.80 -14.03 -12.66
N GLY A 207 15.14 -14.71 -11.56
CA GLY A 207 14.20 -15.07 -10.50
C GLY A 207 13.55 -13.84 -9.86
N THR A 208 14.32 -12.78 -9.63
CA THR A 208 13.77 -11.48 -9.16
C THR A 208 12.79 -10.91 -10.17
N LEU A 209 13.15 -10.86 -11.45
CA LEU A 209 12.28 -10.35 -12.52
C LEU A 209 10.96 -11.14 -12.60
N VAL A 210 11.06 -12.46 -12.62
CA VAL A 210 9.89 -13.36 -12.64
C VAL A 210 9.02 -13.15 -11.39
N SER A 211 9.62 -13.02 -10.21
CA SER A 211 8.89 -12.76 -8.96
C SER A 211 8.14 -11.43 -9.00
N VAL A 212 8.79 -10.36 -9.45
CA VAL A 212 8.19 -9.02 -9.61
C VAL A 212 7.00 -9.07 -10.57
N ILE A 213 7.17 -9.71 -11.74
CA ILE A 213 6.11 -9.84 -12.74
C ILE A 213 4.94 -10.67 -12.19
N THR A 214 5.22 -11.82 -11.60
CA THR A 214 4.20 -12.73 -11.07
C THR A 214 3.37 -12.09 -9.97
N ILE A 215 4.02 -11.43 -9.00
CA ILE A 215 3.33 -10.72 -7.92
C ILE A 215 2.47 -9.57 -8.49
N THR A 216 2.99 -8.83 -9.45
CA THR A 216 2.27 -7.71 -10.10
C THR A 216 1.02 -8.20 -10.82
N ILE A 217 1.13 -9.28 -11.60
CA ILE A 217 -0.01 -9.86 -12.33
C ILE A 217 -1.03 -10.44 -11.35
N TYR A 218 -0.58 -11.21 -10.35
CA TYR A 218 -1.47 -11.82 -9.36
C TYR A 218 -2.32 -10.78 -8.64
N VAL A 219 -1.69 -9.71 -8.17
CA VAL A 219 -2.39 -8.65 -7.45
C VAL A 219 -3.26 -7.81 -8.38
N SER A 220 -2.83 -7.56 -9.62
CA SER A 220 -3.64 -6.83 -10.61
C SER A 220 -4.96 -7.53 -10.93
N LYS A 221 -4.98 -8.87 -10.95
CA LYS A 221 -6.21 -9.67 -11.17
C LYS A 221 -7.13 -9.69 -9.96
N LYS A 222 -6.58 -9.58 -8.73
CA LYS A 222 -7.35 -9.67 -7.49
C LYS A 222 -7.91 -8.33 -7.02
N THR A 223 -7.26 -7.24 -7.37
CA THR A 223 -7.55 -5.90 -6.83
C THR A 223 -8.23 -5.04 -7.89
N SER A 224 -9.54 -5.19 -8.02
CA SER A 224 -10.41 -4.15 -8.56
C SER A 224 -10.80 -3.23 -7.38
N GLY A 225 -10.25 -2.04 -7.26
CA GLY A 225 -10.66 -1.10 -6.21
C GLY A 225 -9.56 -0.26 -5.58
N GLU A 226 -8.44 -0.09 -6.26
CA GLU A 226 -7.43 0.87 -5.80
C GLU A 226 -7.62 2.24 -6.48
N ILE A 227 -6.96 3.24 -5.92
CA ILE A 227 -6.98 4.67 -6.26
C ILE A 227 -6.98 5.01 -7.78
N SER A 228 -6.64 4.06 -8.67
CA SER A 228 -6.81 4.18 -10.12
C SER A 228 -8.28 4.31 -10.55
N GLU A 229 -9.22 3.89 -9.69
CA GLU A 229 -10.66 4.02 -9.90
C GLU A 229 -11.27 5.20 -9.10
N PHE A 230 -10.43 6.09 -8.57
CA PHE A 230 -10.91 7.26 -7.84
C PHE A 230 -11.74 8.15 -8.77
N GLY A 231 -13.05 8.13 -8.56
CA GLY A 231 -14.02 8.90 -9.36
C GLY A 231 -14.64 8.17 -10.55
N THR A 232 -14.22 6.93 -10.92
CA THR A 232 -14.84 6.20 -12.04
C THR A 232 -16.18 5.56 -11.70
N HIS A 233 -16.46 5.26 -10.42
CA HIS A 233 -17.73 4.70 -9.97
C HIS A 233 -18.67 5.72 -9.32
N ARG A 234 -18.80 6.91 -9.89
CA ARG A 234 -19.79 7.91 -9.46
C ARG A 234 -21.22 7.39 -9.50
N SER A 235 -21.50 6.38 -10.32
CA SER A 235 -22.83 5.76 -10.46
C SER A 235 -23.25 4.91 -9.25
N LEU A 236 -22.29 4.43 -8.43
CA LEU A 236 -22.60 3.66 -7.20
C LEU A 236 -22.94 4.56 -6.01
N TRP A 237 -22.75 5.88 -6.15
CA TRP A 237 -23.08 6.90 -5.15
C TRP A 237 -24.34 7.67 -5.52
N ARG A 238 -25.28 7.02 -6.25
CA ARG A 238 -26.64 7.56 -6.35
C ARG A 238 -27.31 7.40 -4.98
N ILE A 239 -27.32 8.49 -4.26
CA ILE A 239 -28.20 8.75 -3.13
C ILE A 239 -29.57 9.08 -3.71
#